data_021c2dd4f7fcfa8137c7b79ed9bab797
#
_entry.id   021c2dd4f7fcfa8137c7b79ed9bab797
#
_cell.length_a   1.000
_cell.length_b   1.000
_cell.length_c   1.000
_cell.angle_alpha   90.00
_cell.angle_beta   90.00
_cell.angle_gamma   90.00
#
_symmetry.space_group_name_H-M   'P 1'
#
loop_
_entity.id
_entity.type
_entity.pdbx_description
1 polymer ?
#
loop_
_entity_poly.entity_id
_entity_poly.type
_entity_poly.pdbx_seq_one_letter_code
_entity_poly.pdbx_strand_id
1 'polypeptide(L)'
;YYKHDKSGKYIDRFNSRIIFPVNNIAGDPIAFGGRIIKESKLAKYINSPETEFYKKGNMIFNLDKAKECRATTNEVIIVEGYMDVVSVYSTGIKNVIANSGTALTDRQINIIWKFFSNPIICLDGDQSGQNAALRIAEKLFPLINEENKIFFSIVPEGNDPDDYIKQNGKDNFLSLLKEKKIIQTYIWDYYLNKIDRNNPFEISKFEKEIKKLCYLIKDETLKKYVLEDFLEKIKRLTPIQSSKRTYNRFQKYKNKEDYQPLNETKNLYKKNSHFSKIQIKEFSVLFIMLNYFDLASKKIEEISEITFLSEKNESLKKLIISLLLNGDDKETIQSKISVDYKKLIEEIKENSSIQIILKTKKNDAVLELLNELIAELKELNNLKKIESLEKELIKNLDENSYSELIKLKNQLNRD
;
A
#
# COMPACT_ATOMS: atom_id res chain seq x y z
N TYR A 1 28.58 -11.05 -38.23
CA TYR A 1 29.97 -10.70 -38.52
C TYR A 1 30.31 -9.35 -37.90
N TYR A 2 31.57 -9.14 -37.46
CA TYR A 2 32.13 -7.82 -37.16
C TYR A 2 33.46 -7.64 -37.92
N LYS A 3 33.77 -6.42 -38.24
CA LYS A 3 35.00 -6.08 -38.93
C LYS A 3 36.11 -5.95 -37.89
N HIS A 4 37.19 -6.71 -38.03
CA HIS A 4 38.32 -6.65 -37.10
C HIS A 4 39.19 -5.41 -37.43
N ASP A 5 39.35 -4.52 -36.45
CA ASP A 5 39.97 -3.20 -36.64
C ASP A 5 41.40 -3.24 -37.24
N LYS A 6 42.21 -4.22 -36.83
CA LYS A 6 43.61 -4.35 -37.28
C LYS A 6 43.79 -5.03 -38.66
N SER A 7 42.87 -5.96 -39.00
CA SER A 7 43.04 -6.76 -40.24
C SER A 7 42.05 -6.43 -41.32
N GLY A 8 41.03 -5.62 -41.02
CA GLY A 8 39.93 -5.32 -41.95
C GLY A 8 39.05 -6.50 -42.33
N LYS A 9 39.37 -7.70 -41.83
CA LYS A 9 38.62 -8.95 -42.16
C LYS A 9 37.34 -9.03 -41.36
N TYR A 10 36.31 -9.61 -42.00
CA TYR A 10 35.07 -9.96 -41.29
C TYR A 10 35.26 -11.26 -40.52
N ILE A 11 34.93 -11.22 -39.26
CA ILE A 11 35.02 -12.38 -38.33
C ILE A 11 33.60 -12.71 -37.88
N ASP A 12 33.32 -14.02 -37.75
CA ASP A 12 32.05 -14.50 -37.19
C ASP A 12 31.96 -14.12 -35.70
N ARG A 13 30.90 -13.43 -35.35
CA ARG A 13 30.65 -12.97 -33.95
C ARG A 13 30.42 -14.14 -33.00
N PHE A 14 29.82 -15.22 -33.48
CA PHE A 14 29.41 -16.37 -32.68
C PHE A 14 30.33 -17.61 -32.80
N ASN A 15 31.57 -17.37 -33.17
CA ASN A 15 32.52 -18.48 -33.33
C ASN A 15 32.60 -19.37 -32.06
N SER A 16 32.56 -20.68 -32.22
CA SER A 16 32.63 -21.71 -31.15
C SER A 16 31.55 -21.57 -30.07
N ARG A 17 30.31 -21.24 -30.49
CA ARG A 17 29.18 -21.06 -29.58
C ARG A 17 27.96 -21.86 -29.97
N ILE A 18 27.21 -22.28 -28.95
CA ILE A 18 25.83 -22.73 -29.13
C ILE A 18 24.97 -21.50 -29.36
N ILE A 19 24.11 -21.54 -30.37
CA ILE A 19 23.28 -20.43 -30.78
C ILE A 19 21.86 -20.61 -30.28
N PHE A 20 21.31 -19.57 -29.67
CA PHE A 20 19.92 -19.46 -29.25
C PHE A 20 19.24 -18.42 -30.12
N PRO A 21 18.34 -18.81 -31.01
CA PRO A 21 17.53 -17.84 -31.75
C PRO A 21 16.64 -17.06 -30.80
N VAL A 22 16.67 -15.73 -30.92
CA VAL A 22 15.78 -14.81 -30.20
C VAL A 22 14.69 -14.40 -31.16
N ASN A 23 13.49 -14.88 -30.94
CA ASN A 23 12.35 -14.64 -31.78
C ASN A 23 11.53 -13.43 -31.33
N ASN A 24 10.84 -12.80 -32.28
CA ASN A 24 9.77 -11.86 -31.97
C ASN A 24 8.52 -12.64 -31.48
N ILE A 25 7.47 -11.90 -31.09
CA ILE A 25 6.22 -12.52 -30.59
C ILE A 25 5.53 -13.41 -31.68
N ALA A 26 5.77 -13.15 -32.96
CA ALA A 26 5.22 -13.95 -34.06
C ALA A 26 5.96 -15.27 -34.25
N GLY A 27 7.19 -15.40 -33.74
CA GLY A 27 8.04 -16.58 -33.89
C GLY A 27 9.18 -16.39 -34.89
N ASP A 28 9.32 -15.22 -35.52
CA ASP A 28 10.39 -14.95 -36.48
C ASP A 28 11.70 -14.65 -35.73
N PRO A 29 12.84 -15.23 -36.12
CA PRO A 29 14.14 -14.99 -35.53
C PRO A 29 14.66 -13.60 -35.94
N ILE A 30 14.87 -12.73 -34.92
CA ILE A 30 15.33 -11.35 -35.13
C ILE A 30 16.71 -11.09 -34.52
N ALA A 31 17.22 -11.98 -33.68
CA ALA A 31 18.54 -11.91 -33.07
C ALA A 31 19.03 -13.27 -32.62
N PHE A 32 20.25 -13.33 -32.12
CA PHE A 32 20.87 -14.54 -31.60
C PHE A 32 21.54 -14.27 -30.26
N GLY A 33 21.40 -15.20 -29.32
CA GLY A 33 22.30 -15.38 -28.19
C GLY A 33 23.32 -16.46 -28.48
N GLY A 34 24.52 -16.39 -27.91
CA GLY A 34 25.55 -17.42 -28.11
C GLY A 34 26.27 -17.75 -26.80
N ARG A 35 26.24 -19.01 -26.39
CA ARG A 35 26.99 -19.53 -25.23
C ARG A 35 28.24 -20.25 -25.71
N ILE A 36 29.39 -19.92 -25.13
CA ILE A 36 30.65 -20.59 -25.48
C ILE A 36 30.60 -22.08 -25.11
N ILE A 37 31.15 -22.96 -25.99
CA ILE A 37 31.10 -24.41 -25.80
C ILE A 37 32.22 -24.85 -24.85
N LYS A 38 33.41 -24.26 -24.97
CA LYS A 38 34.58 -24.62 -24.20
C LYS A 38 34.96 -23.50 -23.24
N GLU A 39 35.44 -23.81 -22.07
CA GLU A 39 36.00 -22.81 -21.17
C GLU A 39 37.10 -21.99 -21.86
N SER A 40 36.94 -20.67 -21.80
CA SER A 40 37.89 -19.73 -22.37
C SER A 40 37.85 -18.41 -21.59
N LYS A 41 38.83 -17.53 -21.89
CA LYS A 41 38.87 -16.17 -21.35
C LYS A 41 37.80 -15.25 -21.96
N LEU A 42 37.05 -15.73 -22.94
CA LEU A 42 35.99 -14.97 -23.61
C LEU A 42 34.71 -14.97 -22.78
N ALA A 43 33.85 -13.98 -23.00
CA ALA A 43 32.56 -13.90 -22.33
C ALA A 43 31.73 -15.19 -22.52
N LYS A 44 31.22 -15.76 -21.43
CA LYS A 44 30.41 -17.00 -21.42
C LYS A 44 29.20 -16.86 -22.34
N TYR A 45 28.51 -15.71 -22.32
CA TYR A 45 27.41 -15.38 -23.20
C TYR A 45 27.66 -14.10 -23.98
N ILE A 46 27.23 -14.06 -25.22
CA ILE A 46 27.17 -12.87 -26.05
C ILE A 46 25.83 -12.83 -26.76
N ASN A 47 25.31 -11.64 -27.04
CA ASN A 47 24.09 -11.43 -27.81
C ASN A 47 24.37 -10.65 -29.08
N SER A 48 23.45 -10.72 -30.04
CA SER A 48 23.45 -9.80 -31.19
C SER A 48 23.52 -8.34 -30.73
N PRO A 49 24.14 -7.45 -31.51
CA PRO A 49 24.03 -6.03 -31.26
C PRO A 49 22.56 -5.57 -31.41
N GLU A 50 22.22 -4.45 -30.81
CA GLU A 50 20.89 -3.87 -31.00
C GLU A 50 20.68 -3.40 -32.43
N THR A 51 19.48 -3.57 -32.92
CA THR A 51 19.04 -3.17 -34.27
C THR A 51 17.67 -2.49 -34.18
N GLU A 52 17.12 -2.05 -35.29
CA GLU A 52 15.73 -1.56 -35.32
C GLU A 52 14.74 -2.62 -34.87
N PHE A 53 14.97 -3.89 -35.20
CA PHE A 53 14.09 -5.02 -34.86
C PHE A 53 14.41 -5.65 -33.52
N TYR A 54 15.64 -5.54 -33.03
CA TYR A 54 16.11 -6.15 -31.79
C TYR A 54 16.59 -5.11 -30.79
N LYS A 55 15.80 -4.91 -29.74
CA LYS A 55 16.18 -4.11 -28.56
C LYS A 55 16.05 -4.99 -27.32
N LYS A 56 17.15 -5.28 -26.64
CA LYS A 56 17.21 -6.18 -25.48
C LYS A 56 16.14 -5.86 -24.43
N GLY A 57 15.95 -4.59 -24.13
CA GLY A 57 14.98 -4.13 -23.12
C GLY A 57 13.51 -4.38 -23.46
N ASN A 58 13.22 -4.83 -24.68
CA ASN A 58 11.86 -5.11 -25.14
C ASN A 58 11.64 -6.61 -25.46
N MET A 59 12.74 -7.38 -25.55
CA MET A 59 12.67 -8.78 -25.99
C MET A 59 12.64 -9.73 -24.80
N ILE A 60 11.87 -10.80 -24.99
CA ILE A 60 11.69 -11.84 -23.99
C ILE A 60 11.91 -13.16 -24.71
N PHE A 61 12.93 -13.91 -24.30
CA PHE A 61 13.26 -15.20 -24.88
C PHE A 61 12.17 -16.23 -24.60
N ASN A 62 11.79 -17.01 -25.59
CA ASN A 62 10.78 -18.06 -25.57
C ASN A 62 9.32 -17.59 -25.33
N LEU A 63 9.03 -16.29 -25.40
CA LEU A 63 7.66 -15.80 -25.23
C LEU A 63 6.76 -16.24 -26.41
N ASP A 64 7.33 -16.33 -27.61
CA ASP A 64 6.67 -16.82 -28.81
C ASP A 64 6.03 -18.23 -28.64
N LYS A 65 6.69 -19.11 -27.87
CA LYS A 65 6.20 -20.45 -27.53
C LYS A 65 5.37 -20.45 -26.25
N ALA A 66 5.84 -19.77 -25.20
CA ALA A 66 5.17 -19.75 -23.92
C ALA A 66 3.74 -19.19 -24.01
N LYS A 67 3.47 -18.21 -24.89
CA LYS A 67 2.14 -17.62 -25.08
C LYS A 67 1.04 -18.64 -25.47
N GLU A 68 1.41 -19.79 -26.04
CA GLU A 68 0.46 -20.86 -26.36
C GLU A 68 -0.19 -21.46 -25.10
N CYS A 69 0.50 -21.36 -23.95
CA CYS A 69 -0.01 -21.85 -22.66
C CYS A 69 -1.08 -20.93 -22.05
N ARG A 70 -1.31 -19.74 -22.58
CA ARG A 70 -2.27 -18.76 -22.01
C ARG A 70 -3.70 -19.27 -21.86
N ALA A 71 -4.09 -20.25 -22.67
CA ALA A 71 -5.42 -20.86 -22.60
C ALA A 71 -5.58 -21.79 -21.38
N THR A 72 -4.48 -22.25 -20.81
CA THR A 72 -4.47 -23.23 -19.69
C THR A 72 -3.97 -22.63 -18.38
N THR A 73 -3.22 -21.52 -18.43
CA THR A 73 -2.67 -20.88 -17.23
C THR A 73 -2.48 -19.38 -17.42
N ASN A 74 -2.69 -18.64 -16.33
CA ASN A 74 -2.37 -17.21 -16.23
C ASN A 74 -0.94 -16.96 -15.70
N GLU A 75 -0.17 -18.02 -15.50
CA GLU A 75 1.16 -17.96 -14.90
C GLU A 75 2.23 -18.23 -15.97
N VAL A 76 3.34 -17.49 -15.88
CA VAL A 76 4.56 -17.72 -16.65
C VAL A 76 5.76 -17.61 -15.73
N ILE A 77 6.73 -18.51 -15.89
CA ILE A 77 7.96 -18.55 -15.11
C ILE A 77 8.99 -17.70 -15.83
N ILE A 78 9.55 -16.70 -15.13
CA ILE A 78 10.62 -15.84 -15.63
C ILE A 78 11.91 -16.28 -14.94
N VAL A 79 12.86 -16.77 -15.72
CA VAL A 79 14.19 -17.16 -15.27
C VAL A 79 15.27 -16.24 -15.84
N GLU A 80 16.52 -16.33 -15.40
CA GLU A 80 17.58 -15.40 -15.79
C GLU A 80 18.09 -15.63 -17.20
N GLY A 81 18.33 -16.87 -17.58
CA GLY A 81 19.11 -17.21 -18.76
C GLY A 81 18.46 -18.16 -19.76
N TYR A 82 19.10 -18.27 -20.90
CA TYR A 82 18.67 -19.18 -21.97
C TYR A 82 18.69 -20.64 -21.54
N MET A 83 19.71 -21.05 -20.75
CA MET A 83 19.87 -22.43 -20.31
C MET A 83 18.78 -22.83 -19.33
N ASP A 84 18.42 -21.95 -18.41
CA ASP A 84 17.35 -22.21 -17.45
C ASP A 84 16.03 -22.43 -18.18
N VAL A 85 15.74 -21.61 -19.22
CA VAL A 85 14.57 -21.83 -20.07
C VAL A 85 14.63 -23.20 -20.75
N VAL A 86 15.75 -23.57 -21.34
CA VAL A 86 15.89 -24.85 -22.03
C VAL A 86 15.70 -26.02 -21.07
N SER A 87 16.30 -25.94 -19.89
CA SER A 87 16.19 -26.96 -18.85
C SER A 87 14.74 -27.12 -18.37
N VAL A 88 14.12 -26.04 -17.92
CA VAL A 88 12.72 -26.03 -17.46
C VAL A 88 11.79 -26.53 -18.59
N TYR A 89 11.96 -26.01 -19.81
CA TYR A 89 11.14 -26.38 -20.96
C TYR A 89 11.25 -27.87 -21.31
N SER A 90 12.45 -28.45 -21.21
CA SER A 90 12.72 -29.87 -21.52
C SER A 90 11.97 -30.83 -20.57
N THR A 91 11.63 -30.40 -19.34
CA THR A 91 10.83 -31.20 -18.41
C THR A 91 9.33 -31.19 -18.74
N GLY A 92 8.91 -30.48 -19.80
CA GLY A 92 7.52 -30.32 -20.19
C GLY A 92 6.79 -29.12 -19.56
N ILE A 93 7.49 -28.26 -18.82
CA ILE A 93 6.97 -26.98 -18.34
C ILE A 93 7.15 -25.95 -19.46
N LYS A 94 6.09 -25.67 -20.21
CA LYS A 94 6.15 -24.88 -21.45
C LYS A 94 6.02 -23.36 -21.24
N ASN A 95 5.42 -22.93 -20.14
CA ASN A 95 5.20 -21.54 -19.77
C ASN A 95 6.43 -20.92 -19.05
N VAL A 96 7.60 -21.01 -19.66
CA VAL A 96 8.87 -20.48 -19.15
C VAL A 96 9.51 -19.52 -20.16
N ILE A 97 10.04 -18.40 -19.68
CA ILE A 97 10.65 -17.32 -20.47
C ILE A 97 11.89 -16.78 -19.76
N ALA A 98 12.72 -16.03 -20.48
CA ALA A 98 13.83 -15.29 -19.88
C ALA A 98 13.97 -13.87 -20.42
N ASN A 99 14.53 -12.98 -19.59
CA ASN A 99 14.83 -11.58 -19.95
C ASN A 99 16.18 -11.37 -20.66
N SER A 100 16.88 -12.46 -21.01
CA SER A 100 18.09 -12.47 -21.85
C SER A 100 19.30 -11.68 -21.30
N GLY A 101 19.57 -11.80 -19.99
CA GLY A 101 20.80 -11.27 -19.37
C GLY A 101 20.78 -9.76 -19.12
N THR A 102 19.62 -9.17 -18.98
CA THR A 102 19.41 -7.80 -18.50
C THR A 102 18.44 -7.80 -17.33
N ALA A 103 18.47 -6.78 -16.47
CA ALA A 103 17.43 -6.63 -15.47
C ALA A 103 16.05 -6.48 -16.16
N LEU A 104 15.02 -7.17 -15.63
CA LEU A 104 13.65 -7.09 -16.16
C LEU A 104 13.18 -5.63 -16.25
N THR A 105 12.71 -5.23 -17.44
CA THR A 105 12.30 -3.85 -17.70
C THR A 105 10.78 -3.67 -17.56
N ASP A 106 10.35 -2.42 -17.36
CA ASP A 106 8.92 -2.06 -17.32
C ASP A 106 8.22 -2.42 -18.65
N ARG A 107 8.95 -2.31 -19.76
CA ARG A 107 8.42 -2.69 -21.08
C ARG A 107 8.22 -4.19 -21.19
N GLN A 108 9.20 -4.96 -20.72
CA GLN A 108 9.12 -6.43 -20.73
C GLN A 108 7.95 -6.92 -19.88
N ILE A 109 7.80 -6.43 -18.64
CA ILE A 109 6.69 -6.85 -17.78
C ILE A 109 5.33 -6.47 -18.38
N ASN A 110 5.20 -5.28 -18.98
CA ASN A 110 3.97 -4.87 -19.67
C ASN A 110 3.66 -5.74 -20.91
N ILE A 111 4.68 -6.27 -21.59
CA ILE A 111 4.48 -7.23 -22.68
C ILE A 111 4.01 -8.58 -22.13
N ILE A 112 4.61 -9.07 -21.03
CA ILE A 112 4.24 -10.32 -20.38
C ILE A 112 2.80 -10.27 -19.90
N TRP A 113 2.36 -9.20 -19.27
CA TRP A 113 0.99 -9.04 -18.77
C TRP A 113 -0.09 -9.06 -19.85
N LYS A 114 0.25 -8.82 -21.11
CA LYS A 114 -0.70 -9.02 -22.23
C LYS A 114 -1.09 -10.49 -22.44
N PHE A 115 -0.30 -11.42 -21.91
CA PHE A 115 -0.49 -12.86 -22.06
C PHE A 115 -0.72 -13.59 -20.74
N PHE A 116 -0.06 -13.15 -19.67
CA PHE A 116 -0.03 -13.79 -18.36
C PHE A 116 -0.16 -12.75 -17.25
N SER A 117 -1.28 -12.76 -16.52
CA SER A 117 -1.53 -11.81 -15.43
C SER A 117 -0.70 -12.08 -14.17
N ASN A 118 -0.17 -13.29 -14.00
CA ASN A 118 0.53 -13.75 -12.81
C ASN A 118 1.93 -14.29 -13.12
N PRO A 119 2.89 -13.46 -13.60
CA PRO A 119 4.27 -13.90 -13.80
C PRO A 119 4.94 -14.25 -12.47
N ILE A 120 5.74 -15.34 -12.49
CA ILE A 120 6.54 -15.83 -11.36
C ILE A 120 8.00 -15.60 -11.70
N ILE A 121 8.66 -14.72 -10.98
CA ILE A 121 10.10 -14.45 -11.10
C ILE A 121 10.83 -15.50 -10.28
N CYS A 122 11.52 -16.41 -10.97
CA CYS A 122 12.27 -17.51 -10.39
C CYS A 122 13.78 -17.26 -10.58
N LEU A 123 14.48 -16.90 -9.52
CA LEU A 123 15.88 -16.50 -9.53
C LEU A 123 16.74 -17.44 -8.68
N ASP A 124 18.05 -17.33 -8.90
CA ASP A 124 19.06 -18.13 -8.21
C ASP A 124 19.01 -17.90 -6.70
N GLY A 125 19.33 -18.94 -5.95
CA GLY A 125 19.30 -18.95 -4.48
C GLY A 125 20.48 -18.26 -3.81
N ASP A 126 21.46 -17.80 -4.57
CA ASP A 126 22.65 -17.12 -4.04
C ASP A 126 22.36 -15.65 -3.64
N GLN A 127 23.33 -15.03 -2.99
CA GLN A 127 23.20 -13.63 -2.54
C GLN A 127 23.04 -12.65 -3.71
N SER A 128 23.61 -12.97 -4.88
CA SER A 128 23.48 -12.14 -6.09
C SER A 128 22.06 -12.18 -6.63
N GLY A 129 21.46 -13.40 -6.74
CA GLY A 129 20.09 -13.61 -7.17
C GLY A 129 19.08 -12.98 -6.20
N GLN A 130 19.28 -13.08 -4.88
CA GLN A 130 18.43 -12.42 -3.89
C GLN A 130 18.48 -10.89 -4.02
N ASN A 131 19.65 -10.30 -4.23
CA ASN A 131 19.80 -8.86 -4.47
C ASN A 131 19.18 -8.44 -5.82
N ALA A 132 19.30 -9.28 -6.85
CA ALA A 132 18.64 -9.04 -8.13
C ALA A 132 17.12 -9.10 -7.98
N ALA A 133 16.60 -10.09 -7.25
CA ALA A 133 15.17 -10.21 -6.96
C ALA A 133 14.60 -8.97 -6.27
N LEU A 134 15.32 -8.44 -5.25
CA LEU A 134 14.88 -7.21 -4.57
C LEU A 134 14.83 -6.02 -5.54
N ARG A 135 15.89 -5.78 -6.30
CA ARG A 135 15.91 -4.67 -7.27
C ARG A 135 14.76 -4.76 -8.28
N ILE A 136 14.46 -5.97 -8.73
CA ILE A 136 13.32 -6.21 -9.62
C ILE A 136 12.01 -5.95 -8.87
N ALA A 137 11.87 -6.43 -7.64
CA ALA A 137 10.69 -6.20 -6.83
C ALA A 137 10.43 -4.71 -6.61
N GLU A 138 11.42 -3.94 -6.14
CA GLU A 138 11.30 -2.49 -5.93
C GLU A 138 10.94 -1.73 -7.21
N LYS A 139 11.54 -2.12 -8.34
CA LYS A 139 11.30 -1.52 -9.64
C LYS A 139 9.88 -1.78 -10.15
N LEU A 140 9.37 -3.01 -9.98
CA LEU A 140 8.09 -3.43 -10.52
C LEU A 140 6.92 -3.17 -9.55
N PHE A 141 7.18 -2.97 -8.27
CA PHE A 141 6.16 -2.70 -7.26
C PHE A 141 5.24 -1.51 -7.61
N PRO A 142 5.73 -0.40 -8.18
CA PRO A 142 4.87 0.69 -8.64
C PRO A 142 3.89 0.33 -9.75
N LEU A 143 4.11 -0.76 -10.48
CA LEU A 143 3.37 -1.12 -11.70
C LEU A 143 2.25 -2.13 -11.47
N ILE A 144 2.20 -2.77 -10.28
CA ILE A 144 1.15 -3.76 -9.97
C ILE A 144 -0.22 -3.09 -9.86
N ASN A 145 -1.26 -3.86 -10.16
CA ASN A 145 -2.65 -3.47 -9.99
C ASN A 145 -3.51 -4.70 -9.64
N GLU A 146 -4.83 -4.55 -9.56
CA GLU A 146 -5.74 -5.64 -9.17
C GLU A 146 -5.69 -6.83 -10.13
N GLU A 147 -5.47 -6.60 -11.43
CA GLU A 147 -5.43 -7.62 -12.48
C GLU A 147 -4.03 -8.23 -12.64
N ASN A 148 -2.99 -7.39 -12.58
CA ASN A 148 -1.61 -7.72 -12.90
C ASN A 148 -0.77 -7.87 -11.62
N LYS A 149 -0.49 -9.10 -11.25
CA LYS A 149 0.29 -9.46 -10.07
C LYS A 149 1.71 -9.86 -10.47
N ILE A 150 2.59 -9.96 -9.49
CA ILE A 150 3.95 -10.49 -9.65
C ILE A 150 4.24 -11.38 -8.44
N PHE A 151 4.83 -12.53 -8.71
CA PHE A 151 5.24 -13.49 -7.70
C PHE A 151 6.73 -13.72 -7.76
N PHE A 152 7.32 -14.09 -6.63
CA PHE A 152 8.71 -14.46 -6.50
C PHE A 152 8.84 -15.88 -5.96
N SER A 153 9.70 -16.66 -6.58
CA SER A 153 10.15 -17.96 -6.11
C SER A 153 11.68 -17.96 -6.17
N ILE A 154 12.32 -18.22 -5.06
CA ILE A 154 13.79 -18.26 -4.99
C ILE A 154 14.21 -19.72 -4.87
N VAL A 155 15.09 -20.15 -5.74
CA VAL A 155 15.65 -21.51 -5.70
C VAL A 155 16.48 -21.66 -4.42
N PRO A 156 16.38 -22.79 -3.68
CA PRO A 156 17.16 -22.96 -2.45
C PRO A 156 18.68 -23.04 -2.69
N GLU A 157 19.44 -22.53 -1.72
CA GLU A 157 20.87 -22.75 -1.48
C GLU A 157 21.80 -22.75 -2.71
N GLY A 158 21.97 -21.58 -3.34
CA GLY A 158 23.01 -21.35 -4.35
C GLY A 158 22.83 -22.09 -5.67
N ASN A 159 21.72 -22.81 -5.85
CA ASN A 159 21.38 -23.43 -7.11
C ASN A 159 20.72 -22.44 -8.04
N ASP A 160 20.94 -22.63 -9.36
CA ASP A 160 20.08 -22.04 -10.39
C ASP A 160 18.92 -22.98 -10.73
N PRO A 161 17.90 -22.53 -11.50
CA PRO A 161 16.77 -23.39 -11.91
C PRO A 161 17.18 -24.63 -12.68
N ASP A 162 18.22 -24.55 -13.51
CA ASP A 162 18.78 -25.67 -14.30
C ASP A 162 19.36 -26.74 -13.36
N ASP A 163 20.21 -26.35 -12.42
CA ASP A 163 20.85 -27.26 -11.47
C ASP A 163 19.81 -27.85 -10.50
N TYR A 164 18.86 -27.04 -10.02
CA TYR A 164 17.82 -27.52 -9.13
C TYR A 164 16.95 -28.61 -9.77
N ILE A 165 16.53 -28.40 -11.03
CA ILE A 165 15.73 -29.40 -11.75
C ILE A 165 16.53 -30.68 -12.00
N LYS A 166 17.80 -30.59 -12.35
CA LYS A 166 18.66 -31.78 -12.57
C LYS A 166 18.81 -32.60 -11.29
N GLN A 167 18.93 -31.96 -10.15
CA GLN A 167 19.11 -32.61 -8.86
C GLN A 167 17.82 -33.15 -8.25
N ASN A 168 16.73 -32.37 -8.34
CA ASN A 168 15.50 -32.62 -7.57
C ASN A 168 14.32 -33.05 -8.45
N GLY A 169 14.43 -32.91 -9.75
CA GLY A 169 13.38 -33.27 -10.71
C GLY A 169 12.24 -32.23 -10.82
N LYS A 170 11.37 -32.49 -11.79
CA LYS A 170 10.24 -31.61 -12.16
C LYS A 170 9.27 -31.36 -11.02
N ASP A 171 8.87 -32.42 -10.30
CA ASP A 171 7.80 -32.32 -9.29
C ASP A 171 8.20 -31.46 -8.10
N ASN A 172 9.47 -31.57 -7.69
CA ASN A 172 10.02 -30.71 -6.64
C ASN A 172 10.13 -29.24 -7.09
N PHE A 173 10.46 -29.00 -8.37
CA PHE A 173 10.46 -27.65 -8.92
C PHE A 173 9.04 -27.06 -8.99
N LEU A 174 8.05 -27.84 -9.37
CA LEU A 174 6.64 -27.40 -9.34
C LEU A 174 6.15 -27.13 -7.91
N SER A 175 6.62 -27.90 -6.93
CA SER A 175 6.31 -27.67 -5.51
C SER A 175 6.94 -26.36 -5.01
N LEU A 176 8.18 -26.08 -5.39
CA LEU A 176 8.84 -24.80 -5.11
C LEU A 176 8.05 -23.61 -5.69
N LEU A 177 7.55 -23.72 -6.92
CA LEU A 177 6.74 -22.69 -7.55
C LEU A 177 5.37 -22.49 -6.88
N LYS A 178 4.83 -23.51 -6.19
CA LYS A 178 3.59 -23.35 -5.39
C LYS A 178 3.81 -22.51 -4.14
N GLU A 179 5.01 -22.51 -3.58
CA GLU A 179 5.39 -21.71 -2.40
C GLU A 179 5.76 -20.25 -2.74
N LYS A 180 5.55 -19.85 -3.99
CA LYS A 180 5.83 -18.47 -4.44
C LYS A 180 5.19 -17.42 -3.56
N LYS A 181 5.90 -16.32 -3.35
CA LYS A 181 5.41 -15.16 -2.59
C LYS A 181 4.98 -14.05 -3.53
N ILE A 182 3.83 -13.45 -3.27
CA ILE A 182 3.40 -12.25 -3.99
C ILE A 182 4.34 -11.08 -3.63
N ILE A 183 4.55 -10.17 -4.56
CA ILE A 183 5.57 -9.11 -4.49
C ILE A 183 5.53 -8.30 -3.19
N GLN A 184 4.36 -7.91 -2.67
CA GLN A 184 4.28 -7.16 -1.41
C GLN A 184 4.75 -8.00 -0.21
N THR A 185 4.44 -9.30 -0.18
CA THR A 185 4.93 -10.20 0.87
C THR A 185 6.43 -10.41 0.75
N TYR A 186 6.94 -10.55 -0.49
CA TYR A 186 8.37 -10.68 -0.74
C TYR A 186 9.16 -9.46 -0.25
N ILE A 187 8.70 -8.25 -0.60
CA ILE A 187 9.30 -6.98 -0.14
C ILE A 187 9.26 -6.89 1.38
N TRP A 188 8.11 -7.15 1.98
CA TRP A 188 7.95 -7.13 3.43
C TRP A 188 8.95 -8.05 4.14
N ASP A 189 8.99 -9.33 3.74
CA ASP A 189 9.87 -10.34 4.35
C ASP A 189 11.35 -9.96 4.21
N TYR A 190 11.73 -9.47 3.03
CA TYR A 190 13.11 -9.07 2.76
C TYR A 190 13.59 -7.95 3.68
N TYR A 191 12.79 -6.88 3.79
CA TYR A 191 13.14 -5.74 4.64
C TYR A 191 13.05 -6.08 6.12
N LEU A 192 12.05 -6.87 6.51
CA LEU A 192 11.87 -7.29 7.90
C LEU A 192 13.01 -8.15 8.42
N ASN A 193 13.58 -9.01 7.56
CA ASN A 193 14.71 -9.87 7.95
C ASN A 193 16.04 -9.13 8.10
N LYS A 194 16.10 -7.86 7.68
CA LYS A 194 17.31 -7.01 7.78
C LYS A 194 17.36 -6.14 9.01
N ILE A 195 16.29 -6.09 9.81
CA ILE A 195 16.20 -5.22 10.96
C ILE A 195 16.20 -6.01 12.28
N ASP A 196 16.76 -5.42 13.31
CA ASP A 196 16.52 -5.87 14.68
C ASP A 196 15.13 -5.38 15.15
N ARG A 197 14.22 -6.34 15.34
CA ARG A 197 12.84 -6.08 15.78
C ARG A 197 12.74 -5.55 17.21
N ASN A 198 13.81 -5.58 17.98
CA ASN A 198 13.88 -5.03 19.32
C ASN A 198 14.43 -3.60 19.33
N ASN A 199 14.94 -3.11 18.20
CA ASN A 199 15.49 -1.76 18.06
C ASN A 199 14.46 -0.78 17.49
N PRO A 200 13.92 0.17 18.29
CA PRO A 200 12.91 1.12 17.82
C PRO A 200 13.38 2.01 16.64
N PHE A 201 14.68 2.31 16.58
CA PHE A 201 15.23 3.12 15.49
C PHE A 201 15.21 2.37 14.15
N GLU A 202 15.53 1.07 14.18
CA GLU A 202 15.49 0.23 12.98
C GLU A 202 14.05 -0.01 12.51
N ILE A 203 13.12 -0.23 13.44
CA ILE A 203 11.70 -0.34 13.11
C ILE A 203 11.18 0.96 12.49
N SER A 204 11.53 2.13 13.04
CA SER A 204 11.13 3.42 12.49
C SER A 204 11.69 3.64 11.08
N LYS A 205 12.94 3.25 10.83
CA LYS A 205 13.55 3.30 9.50
C LYS A 205 12.85 2.36 8.53
N PHE A 206 12.60 1.12 8.95
CA PHE A 206 11.85 0.13 8.18
C PHE A 206 10.45 0.65 7.79
N GLU A 207 9.71 1.20 8.73
CA GLU A 207 8.38 1.77 8.46
C GLU A 207 8.43 2.88 7.40
N LYS A 208 9.42 3.78 7.48
CA LYS A 208 9.60 4.85 6.49
C LYS A 208 9.90 4.30 5.09
N GLU A 209 10.77 3.29 4.99
CA GLU A 209 11.12 2.68 3.69
C GLU A 209 9.92 1.95 3.09
N ILE A 210 9.19 1.17 3.88
CA ILE A 210 7.99 0.48 3.41
C ILE A 210 6.90 1.46 2.95
N LYS A 211 6.64 2.52 3.72
CA LYS A 211 5.69 3.59 3.31
C LYS A 211 6.12 4.24 2.00
N LYS A 212 7.41 4.58 1.86
CA LYS A 212 7.95 5.17 0.64
C LYS A 212 7.70 4.28 -0.58
N LEU A 213 7.92 2.97 -0.46
CA LEU A 213 7.63 2.02 -1.54
C LEU A 213 6.13 1.97 -1.87
N CYS A 214 5.24 1.94 -0.86
CA CYS A 214 3.81 1.96 -1.09
C CYS A 214 3.34 3.20 -1.84
N TYR A 215 3.89 4.38 -1.53
CA TYR A 215 3.52 5.62 -2.21
C TYR A 215 3.89 5.64 -3.70
N LEU A 216 4.80 4.78 -4.15
CA LEU A 216 5.16 4.64 -5.56
C LEU A 216 4.14 3.84 -6.37
N ILE A 217 3.24 3.08 -5.73
CA ILE A 217 2.20 2.31 -6.42
C ILE A 217 1.29 3.27 -7.19
N LYS A 218 1.12 3.00 -8.49
CA LYS A 218 0.33 3.86 -9.39
C LYS A 218 -1.17 3.67 -9.23
N ASP A 219 -1.60 2.45 -8.90
CA ASP A 219 -3.00 2.14 -8.62
C ASP A 219 -3.37 2.65 -7.21
N GLU A 220 -4.16 3.72 -7.16
CA GLU A 220 -4.54 4.37 -5.90
C GLU A 220 -5.35 3.46 -4.97
N THR A 221 -6.21 2.61 -5.53
CA THR A 221 -7.02 1.68 -4.74
C THR A 221 -6.15 0.61 -4.11
N LEU A 222 -5.29 -0.02 -4.92
CA LEU A 222 -4.35 -1.03 -4.43
C LEU A 222 -3.36 -0.44 -3.42
N LYS A 223 -2.82 0.76 -3.70
CA LYS A 223 -1.94 1.52 -2.79
C LYS A 223 -2.52 1.60 -1.38
N LYS A 224 -3.78 2.03 -1.29
CA LYS A 224 -4.48 2.16 0.00
C LYS A 224 -4.49 0.85 0.78
N TYR A 225 -4.92 -0.24 0.14
CA TYR A 225 -5.02 -1.54 0.82
C TYR A 225 -3.66 -2.16 1.17
N VAL A 226 -2.65 -2.00 0.30
CA VAL A 226 -1.29 -2.47 0.59
C VAL A 226 -0.67 -1.69 1.74
N LEU A 227 -0.88 -0.37 1.78
CA LEU A 227 -0.41 0.48 2.87
C LEU A 227 -1.10 0.11 4.20
N GLU A 228 -2.41 -0.12 4.20
CA GLU A 228 -3.17 -0.54 5.38
C GLU A 228 -2.67 -1.90 5.91
N ASP A 229 -2.45 -2.89 5.04
CA ASP A 229 -1.90 -4.20 5.40
C ASP A 229 -0.51 -4.06 6.06
N PHE A 230 0.37 -3.26 5.48
CA PHE A 230 1.71 -3.05 6.02
C PHE A 230 1.68 -2.30 7.36
N LEU A 231 0.84 -1.29 7.51
CA LEU A 231 0.69 -0.57 8.78
C LEU A 231 0.13 -1.48 9.89
N GLU A 232 -0.80 -2.37 9.56
CA GLU A 232 -1.30 -3.36 10.52
C GLU A 232 -0.20 -4.35 10.95
N LYS A 233 0.61 -4.84 10.00
CA LYS A 233 1.76 -5.70 10.28
C LYS A 233 2.80 -4.99 11.16
N ILE A 234 3.10 -3.70 10.89
CA ILE A 234 4.02 -2.89 11.72
C ILE A 234 3.49 -2.73 13.15
N LYS A 235 2.18 -2.45 13.33
CA LYS A 235 1.57 -2.39 14.67
C LYS A 235 1.71 -3.69 15.46
N ARG A 236 1.77 -4.83 14.79
CA ARG A 236 2.00 -6.14 15.43
C ARG A 236 3.46 -6.34 15.83
N LEU A 237 4.42 -5.75 15.11
CA LEU A 237 5.85 -5.82 15.46
C LEU A 237 6.16 -5.01 16.70
N THR A 238 5.58 -3.83 16.81
CA THR A 238 5.64 -2.97 17.98
C THR A 238 4.25 -2.87 18.56
N PRO A 239 3.78 -3.79 19.39
CA PRO A 239 2.62 -3.53 20.17
C PRO A 239 2.96 -2.28 20.98
N ILE A 240 2.53 -1.12 20.46
CA ILE A 240 2.50 0.11 21.26
C ILE A 240 1.81 -0.36 22.50
N GLN A 241 2.54 -0.36 23.60
CA GLN A 241 1.94 -0.48 24.91
C GLN A 241 1.07 0.78 25.03
N SER A 242 -0.11 0.73 24.37
CA SER A 242 -1.17 1.67 24.62
C SER A 242 -1.42 1.50 26.10
N SER A 243 -0.66 2.30 26.85
CA SER A 243 -0.68 2.38 28.29
C SER A 243 -0.99 1.03 28.97
N LYS A 244 0.04 0.24 29.29
CA LYS A 244 -0.08 -0.86 30.28
C LYS A 244 -0.76 -0.43 31.58
N ARG A 245 -0.97 0.87 31.82
CA ARG A 245 -1.72 1.38 32.94
C ARG A 245 -3.21 1.06 32.90
N THR A 246 -3.80 0.88 31.72
CA THR A 246 -5.20 0.44 31.58
C THR A 246 -5.31 -1.08 31.44
N TYR A 247 -4.31 -1.76 30.85
CA TYR A 247 -4.36 -3.19 30.58
C TYR A 247 -4.14 -4.06 31.84
N ASN A 248 -3.31 -3.61 32.80
CA ASN A 248 -3.09 -4.35 34.04
C ASN A 248 -4.32 -4.41 34.95
N ARG A 249 -5.32 -3.56 34.72
CA ARG A 249 -6.60 -3.66 35.46
C ARG A 249 -7.52 -4.74 34.89
N PHE A 250 -7.31 -5.13 33.61
CA PHE A 250 -8.08 -6.18 32.96
C PHE A 250 -7.40 -7.56 32.93
N GLN A 251 -6.10 -7.66 33.23
CA GLN A 251 -5.43 -8.97 33.30
C GLN A 251 -5.83 -9.82 34.53
N LYS A 252 -6.54 -9.26 35.49
CA LYS A 252 -7.02 -10.01 36.66
C LYS A 252 -8.24 -10.91 36.37
N TYR A 253 -8.76 -10.87 35.14
CA TYR A 253 -9.91 -11.66 34.67
C TYR A 253 -9.62 -12.51 33.44
N LYS A 254 -8.41 -13.09 33.32
CA LYS A 254 -8.16 -14.13 32.33
C LYS A 254 -8.59 -15.48 32.85
N ASN A 255 -9.89 -15.76 32.78
CA ASN A 255 -10.40 -17.09 32.52
C ASN A 255 -11.06 -17.04 31.14
N LYS A 256 -10.71 -18.05 30.32
CA LYS A 256 -11.18 -18.28 28.96
C LYS A 256 -12.71 -18.22 28.90
N GLU A 257 -13.26 -17.14 28.37
CA GLU A 257 -14.59 -17.13 27.75
C GLU A 257 -14.62 -15.94 26.79
N ASP A 258 -15.22 -16.15 25.64
CA ASP A 258 -15.33 -15.24 24.49
C ASP A 258 -15.55 -13.79 24.89
N TYR A 259 -14.66 -12.90 24.41
CA TYR A 259 -14.79 -11.45 24.57
C TYR A 259 -16.01 -10.96 23.79
N GLN A 260 -17.16 -11.07 24.40
CA GLN A 260 -18.34 -10.34 23.95
C GLN A 260 -18.27 -8.91 24.50
N PRO A 261 -18.38 -7.87 23.66
CA PRO A 261 -18.49 -6.50 24.17
C PRO A 261 -19.62 -6.41 25.17
N LEU A 262 -19.44 -5.65 26.24
CA LEU A 262 -20.46 -5.40 27.26
C LEU A 262 -21.80 -5.07 26.59
N ASN A 263 -22.89 -5.55 27.13
CA ASN A 263 -24.24 -5.32 26.58
C ASN A 263 -24.53 -3.83 26.40
N GLU A 264 -23.98 -2.97 27.25
CA GLU A 264 -24.05 -1.51 27.12
C GLU A 264 -23.31 -1.01 25.87
N THR A 265 -22.14 -1.55 25.56
CA THR A 265 -21.38 -1.22 24.34
C THR A 265 -22.07 -1.73 23.09
N LYS A 266 -22.66 -2.95 23.13
CA LYS A 266 -23.47 -3.49 22.02
C LYS A 266 -24.74 -2.67 21.79
N ASN A 267 -25.37 -2.21 22.85
CA ASN A 267 -26.58 -1.40 22.78
C ASN A 267 -26.27 0.02 22.24
N LEU A 268 -25.15 0.61 22.65
CA LEU A 268 -24.66 1.89 22.11
C LEU A 268 -24.31 1.77 20.62
N TYR A 269 -23.65 0.69 20.20
CA TYR A 269 -23.34 0.46 18.78
C TYR A 269 -24.61 0.27 17.94
N LYS A 270 -25.61 -0.44 18.46
CA LYS A 270 -26.91 -0.61 17.78
C LYS A 270 -27.71 0.69 17.73
N LYS A 271 -27.72 1.48 18.80
CA LYS A 271 -28.38 2.80 18.85
C LYS A 271 -27.70 3.82 17.92
N ASN A 272 -26.38 3.82 17.84
CA ASN A 272 -25.61 4.76 17.02
C ASN A 272 -25.54 4.36 15.53
N SER A 273 -26.08 3.22 15.13
CA SER A 273 -26.08 2.76 13.72
C SER A 273 -26.88 3.68 12.77
N HIS A 274 -27.73 4.55 13.31
CA HIS A 274 -28.53 5.51 12.55
C HIS A 274 -27.84 6.87 12.33
N PHE A 275 -26.74 7.15 13.04
CA PHE A 275 -26.01 8.41 12.96
C PHE A 275 -24.70 8.23 12.21
N SER A 276 -24.35 9.23 11.39
CA SER A 276 -23.04 9.24 10.73
C SER A 276 -21.92 9.46 11.78
N LYS A 277 -20.69 8.99 11.48
CA LYS A 277 -19.53 9.23 12.35
C LYS A 277 -19.32 10.72 12.66
N ILE A 278 -19.69 11.59 11.73
CA ILE A 278 -19.56 13.04 11.88
C ILE A 278 -20.59 13.57 12.88
N GLN A 279 -21.85 13.12 12.77
CA GLN A 279 -22.89 13.50 13.73
C GLN A 279 -22.56 13.10 15.18
N ILE A 280 -21.92 11.94 15.37
CA ILE A 280 -21.47 11.51 16.68
C ILE A 280 -20.38 12.42 17.25
N LYS A 281 -19.48 12.95 16.40
CA LYS A 281 -18.49 13.95 16.82
C LYS A 281 -19.15 15.28 17.15
N GLU A 282 -20.11 15.74 16.36
CA GLU A 282 -20.91 16.95 16.65
C GLU A 282 -21.64 16.81 17.99
N PHE A 283 -22.28 15.67 18.25
CA PHE A 283 -22.90 15.38 19.56
C PHE A 283 -21.89 15.41 20.71
N SER A 284 -20.67 14.96 20.47
CA SER A 284 -19.62 14.97 21.48
C SER A 284 -19.18 16.40 21.83
N VAL A 285 -19.02 17.28 20.85
CA VAL A 285 -18.73 18.69 21.08
C VAL A 285 -19.89 19.38 21.81
N LEU A 286 -21.13 19.18 21.34
CA LEU A 286 -22.32 19.74 21.98
C LEU A 286 -22.48 19.24 23.42
N PHE A 287 -22.18 17.96 23.69
CA PHE A 287 -22.22 17.42 25.04
C PHE A 287 -21.22 18.11 25.97
N ILE A 288 -19.99 18.39 25.48
CA ILE A 288 -19.00 19.14 26.25
C ILE A 288 -19.48 20.59 26.48
N MET A 289 -20.01 21.24 25.45
CA MET A 289 -20.55 22.59 25.58
C MET A 289 -21.70 22.69 26.59
N LEU A 290 -22.55 21.67 26.70
CA LEU A 290 -23.69 21.62 27.63
C LEU A 290 -23.32 21.26 29.07
N ASN A 291 -22.21 20.59 29.31
CA ASN A 291 -21.86 20.07 30.63
C ASN A 291 -20.59 20.71 31.24
N TYR A 292 -19.72 21.30 30.40
CA TYR A 292 -18.41 21.90 30.79
C TYR A 292 -18.32 23.35 30.30
N PHE A 293 -19.20 24.23 30.79
CA PHE A 293 -19.32 25.62 30.32
C PHE A 293 -18.02 26.40 30.39
N ASP A 294 -17.24 26.26 31.49
CA ASP A 294 -15.95 26.93 31.65
C ASP A 294 -14.93 26.54 30.56
N LEU A 295 -14.95 25.29 30.13
CA LEU A 295 -14.06 24.81 29.08
C LEU A 295 -14.55 25.28 27.72
N ALA A 296 -15.86 25.26 27.48
CA ALA A 296 -16.47 25.76 26.26
C ALA A 296 -16.22 27.25 26.05
N SER A 297 -16.32 28.05 27.12
CA SER A 297 -16.02 29.50 27.09
C SER A 297 -14.56 29.78 26.74
N LYS A 298 -13.61 29.00 27.25
CA LYS A 298 -12.17 29.14 26.91
C LYS A 298 -11.86 28.80 25.43
N LYS A 299 -12.70 28.03 24.78
CA LYS A 299 -12.52 27.55 23.39
C LYS A 299 -13.59 28.05 22.43
N ILE A 300 -14.30 29.13 22.81
CA ILE A 300 -15.45 29.62 22.05
C ILE A 300 -15.09 30.07 20.64
N GLU A 301 -13.92 30.69 20.45
CA GLU A 301 -13.43 31.12 19.15
C GLU A 301 -13.22 29.92 18.23
N GLU A 302 -12.48 28.90 18.70
CA GLU A 302 -12.16 27.70 17.93
C GLU A 302 -13.41 26.87 17.60
N ILE A 303 -14.39 26.81 18.52
CA ILE A 303 -15.68 26.15 18.32
C ILE A 303 -16.54 26.94 17.30
N SER A 304 -16.46 28.27 17.28
CA SER A 304 -17.21 29.10 16.35
C SER A 304 -16.77 28.94 14.89
N GLU A 305 -15.50 28.62 14.67
CA GLU A 305 -14.91 28.38 13.34
C GLU A 305 -15.36 27.06 12.68
N ILE A 306 -15.87 26.10 13.46
CA ILE A 306 -16.34 24.82 12.94
C ILE A 306 -17.77 24.97 12.46
N THR A 307 -18.11 24.42 11.31
CA THR A 307 -19.48 24.30 10.82
C THR A 307 -19.97 22.87 10.97
N PHE A 308 -21.07 22.67 11.67
CA PHE A 308 -21.70 21.36 11.80
C PHE A 308 -22.54 21.04 10.56
N LEU A 309 -22.60 19.75 10.20
CA LEU A 309 -23.34 19.29 9.03
C LEU A 309 -24.84 19.23 9.26
N SER A 310 -25.23 18.92 10.49
CA SER A 310 -26.62 18.91 10.90
C SER A 310 -27.08 20.33 11.20
N GLU A 311 -28.07 20.85 10.47
CA GLU A 311 -28.62 22.18 10.69
C GLU A 311 -29.12 22.37 12.12
N LYS A 312 -29.73 21.33 12.71
CA LYS A 312 -30.20 21.37 14.10
C LYS A 312 -29.03 21.49 15.09
N ASN A 313 -27.96 20.73 14.87
CA ASN A 313 -26.75 20.78 15.73
C ASN A 313 -26.08 22.14 15.59
N GLU A 314 -26.00 22.68 14.38
CA GLU A 314 -25.42 23.98 14.09
C GLU A 314 -26.22 25.11 14.77
N SER A 315 -27.55 25.07 14.69
CA SER A 315 -28.43 26.04 15.34
C SER A 315 -28.27 26.01 16.86
N LEU A 316 -28.22 24.83 17.47
CA LEU A 316 -27.98 24.68 18.91
C LEU A 316 -26.60 25.21 19.31
N LYS A 317 -25.53 24.87 18.53
CA LYS A 317 -24.19 25.41 18.76
C LYS A 317 -24.17 26.94 18.76
N LYS A 318 -24.74 27.56 17.73
CA LYS A 318 -24.83 29.02 17.62
C LYS A 318 -25.57 29.66 18.78
N LEU A 319 -26.66 29.05 19.22
CA LEU A 319 -27.41 29.53 20.39
C LEU A 319 -26.55 29.45 21.66
N ILE A 320 -25.87 28.32 21.92
CA ILE A 320 -25.00 28.20 23.09
C ILE A 320 -23.87 29.24 23.04
N ILE A 321 -23.22 29.43 21.89
CA ILE A 321 -22.18 30.44 21.71
C ILE A 321 -22.71 31.86 22.02
N SER A 322 -23.89 32.23 21.51
CA SER A 322 -24.46 33.54 21.75
C SER A 322 -24.76 33.78 23.23
N LEU A 323 -25.28 32.77 23.95
CA LEU A 323 -25.57 32.85 25.36
C LEU A 323 -24.29 32.97 26.22
N LEU A 324 -23.24 32.20 25.86
CA LEU A 324 -21.94 32.29 26.51
C LEU A 324 -21.26 33.65 26.32
N LEU A 325 -21.38 34.24 25.14
CA LEU A 325 -20.83 35.58 24.83
C LEU A 325 -21.58 36.69 25.56
N ASN A 326 -22.88 36.49 25.84
CA ASN A 326 -23.69 37.42 26.63
C ASN A 326 -23.39 37.36 28.13
N GLY A 327 -22.58 36.38 28.57
CA GLY A 327 -22.23 36.22 29.98
C GLY A 327 -23.35 35.59 30.81
N ASP A 328 -24.30 34.89 30.15
CA ASP A 328 -25.37 34.18 30.85
C ASP A 328 -24.80 33.04 31.71
N ASP A 329 -25.33 32.88 32.91
CA ASP A 329 -24.93 31.81 33.81
C ASP A 329 -25.48 30.42 33.36
N LYS A 330 -24.91 29.37 33.92
CA LYS A 330 -25.23 27.98 33.54
C LYS A 330 -26.72 27.64 33.64
N GLU A 331 -27.39 28.13 34.69
CA GLU A 331 -28.81 27.87 34.95
C GLU A 331 -29.70 28.57 33.92
N THR A 332 -29.38 29.79 33.57
CA THR A 332 -30.06 30.59 32.55
C THR A 332 -29.88 29.98 31.17
N ILE A 333 -28.67 29.54 30.82
CA ILE A 333 -28.38 28.88 29.56
C ILE A 333 -29.20 27.57 29.44
N GLN A 334 -29.17 26.72 30.46
CA GLN A 334 -29.91 25.47 30.49
C GLN A 334 -31.43 25.68 30.38
N SER A 335 -31.99 26.71 31.07
CA SER A 335 -33.42 27.01 30.97
C SER A 335 -33.83 27.47 29.57
N LYS A 336 -33.08 28.38 28.95
CA LYS A 336 -33.36 28.90 27.61
C LYS A 336 -33.26 27.79 26.51
N ILE A 337 -32.27 26.87 26.61
CA ILE A 337 -32.04 25.79 25.66
C ILE A 337 -33.08 24.68 25.83
N SER A 338 -33.54 24.40 27.05
CA SER A 338 -34.45 23.31 27.32
C SER A 338 -35.83 23.47 26.72
N VAL A 339 -36.26 24.68 26.36
CA VAL A 339 -37.58 24.94 25.76
C VAL A 339 -37.62 24.44 24.31
N ASP A 340 -36.66 24.84 23.49
CA ASP A 340 -36.72 24.60 22.04
C ASP A 340 -35.97 23.35 21.58
N TYR A 341 -34.97 22.89 22.37
CA TYR A 341 -34.05 21.81 21.98
C TYR A 341 -34.11 20.57 22.88
N LYS A 342 -35.18 20.40 23.67
CA LYS A 342 -35.30 19.28 24.65
C LYS A 342 -35.04 17.90 24.04
N LYS A 343 -35.66 17.59 22.90
CA LYS A 343 -35.48 16.32 22.21
C LYS A 343 -34.04 16.12 21.74
N LEU A 344 -33.42 17.17 21.15
CA LEU A 344 -32.04 17.12 20.67
C LEU A 344 -31.06 16.94 21.82
N ILE A 345 -31.27 17.57 22.97
CA ILE A 345 -30.46 17.40 24.17
C ILE A 345 -30.57 15.97 24.73
N GLU A 346 -31.75 15.37 24.68
CA GLU A 346 -31.94 13.95 25.04
C GLU A 346 -31.19 13.03 24.06
N GLU A 347 -31.28 13.29 22.75
CA GLU A 347 -30.51 12.57 21.72
C GLU A 347 -29.00 12.70 21.93
N ILE A 348 -28.50 13.90 22.22
CA ILE A 348 -27.07 14.15 22.51
C ILE A 348 -26.64 13.38 23.75
N LYS A 349 -27.44 13.41 24.81
CA LYS A 349 -27.17 12.64 26.04
C LYS A 349 -27.16 11.15 25.82
N GLU A 350 -28.08 10.61 25.03
CA GLU A 350 -28.20 9.17 24.82
C GLU A 350 -27.13 8.61 23.84
N ASN A 351 -26.72 9.40 22.84
CA ASN A 351 -25.89 8.93 21.74
C ASN A 351 -24.44 9.46 21.76
N SER A 352 -24.11 10.34 22.71
CA SER A 352 -22.74 10.80 22.91
C SER A 352 -21.91 9.72 23.59
N SER A 353 -21.05 9.04 22.82
CA SER A 353 -20.10 8.02 23.33
C SER A 353 -19.11 8.58 24.36
N ILE A 354 -18.96 9.89 24.40
CA ILE A 354 -18.03 10.62 25.26
C ILE A 354 -18.43 10.56 26.76
N GLN A 355 -19.71 10.32 27.06
CA GLN A 355 -20.19 10.25 28.46
C GLN A 355 -19.44 9.19 29.28
N ILE A 356 -19.15 8.05 28.68
CA ILE A 356 -18.48 6.94 29.35
C ILE A 356 -17.02 7.34 29.66
N ILE A 357 -16.41 8.11 28.75
CA ILE A 357 -15.03 8.57 28.87
C ILE A 357 -14.90 9.67 29.92
N LEU A 358 -15.89 10.57 29.98
CA LEU A 358 -15.85 11.76 30.85
C LEU A 358 -16.23 11.49 32.32
N LYS A 359 -16.94 10.40 32.61
CA LYS A 359 -17.29 10.04 34.01
C LYS A 359 -16.10 9.84 34.94
N THR A 360 -14.89 9.64 34.39
CA THR A 360 -13.68 9.31 35.17
C THR A 360 -12.51 10.26 34.95
N LYS A 361 -12.65 11.34 34.13
CA LYS A 361 -11.54 12.19 33.71
C LYS A 361 -11.61 13.58 34.37
N LYS A 362 -10.41 14.16 34.68
CA LYS A 362 -10.24 15.53 35.12
C LYS A 362 -10.40 16.52 33.97
N ASN A 363 -10.68 17.80 34.28
CA ASN A 363 -10.94 18.88 33.32
C ASN A 363 -9.86 19.01 32.22
N ASP A 364 -8.58 18.78 32.52
CA ASP A 364 -7.50 18.86 31.53
C ASP A 364 -7.64 17.82 30.43
N ALA A 365 -8.07 16.59 30.75
CA ALA A 365 -8.28 15.55 29.77
C ALA A 365 -9.56 15.77 28.93
N VAL A 366 -10.53 16.54 29.45
CA VAL A 366 -11.71 16.95 28.69
C VAL A 366 -11.33 18.04 27.69
N LEU A 367 -10.45 18.95 28.08
CA LEU A 367 -9.94 20.00 27.20
C LEU A 367 -9.12 19.43 26.04
N GLU A 368 -8.25 18.45 26.32
CA GLU A 368 -7.46 17.76 25.30
C GLU A 368 -8.37 17.06 24.27
N LEU A 369 -9.38 16.34 24.75
CA LEU A 369 -10.37 15.68 23.89
C LEU A 369 -11.20 16.67 23.06
N LEU A 370 -11.56 17.82 23.61
CA LEU A 370 -12.25 18.89 22.88
C LEU A 370 -11.35 19.44 21.77
N ASN A 371 -10.06 19.67 22.03
CA ASN A 371 -9.12 20.11 21.01
C ASN A 371 -8.99 19.10 19.86
N GLU A 372 -8.92 17.79 20.15
CA GLU A 372 -8.89 16.73 19.13
C GLU A 372 -10.17 16.76 18.29
N LEU A 373 -11.35 16.83 18.89
CA LEU A 373 -12.62 16.89 18.17
C LEU A 373 -12.74 18.14 17.28
N ILE A 374 -12.26 19.29 17.77
CA ILE A 374 -12.22 20.53 17.00
C ILE A 374 -11.31 20.39 15.79
N ALA A 375 -10.10 19.85 15.96
CA ALA A 375 -9.15 19.64 14.87
C ALA A 375 -9.74 18.71 13.79
N GLU A 376 -10.29 17.57 14.19
CA GLU A 376 -10.91 16.61 13.26
C GLU A 376 -12.12 17.20 12.50
N LEU A 377 -12.97 18.00 13.14
CA LEU A 377 -14.11 18.64 12.50
C LEU A 377 -13.68 19.76 11.54
N LYS A 378 -12.62 20.53 11.88
CA LYS A 378 -12.02 21.52 10.97
C LYS A 378 -11.45 20.86 9.71
N GLU A 379 -10.72 19.76 9.87
CA GLU A 379 -10.20 18.99 8.73
C GLU A 379 -11.32 18.52 7.81
N LEU A 380 -12.39 17.94 8.37
CA LEU A 380 -13.56 17.50 7.62
C LEU A 380 -14.28 18.66 6.88
N ASN A 381 -14.35 19.84 7.50
CA ASN A 381 -14.92 21.02 6.87
C ASN A 381 -14.05 21.50 5.70
N ASN A 382 -12.72 21.49 5.85
CA ASN A 382 -11.78 21.83 4.79
C ASN A 382 -11.87 20.84 3.61
N LEU A 383 -11.96 19.55 3.88
CA LEU A 383 -12.13 18.52 2.84
C LEU A 383 -13.43 18.74 2.05
N LYS A 384 -14.55 19.02 2.73
CA LYS A 384 -15.82 19.32 2.04
C LYS A 384 -15.77 20.60 1.23
N LYS A 385 -15.12 21.63 1.74
CA LYS A 385 -14.93 22.89 1.02
C LYS A 385 -14.08 22.66 -0.25
N ILE A 386 -13.05 21.84 -0.16
CA ILE A 386 -12.25 21.41 -1.32
C ILE A 386 -13.10 20.68 -2.34
N GLU A 387 -13.91 19.69 -1.92
CA GLU A 387 -14.81 18.97 -2.84
C GLU A 387 -15.84 19.89 -3.52
N SER A 388 -16.35 20.88 -2.80
CA SER A 388 -17.29 21.85 -3.37
C SER A 388 -16.62 22.76 -4.38
N LEU A 389 -15.42 23.27 -4.08
CA LEU A 389 -14.63 24.11 -4.98
C LEU A 389 -14.18 23.33 -6.23
N GLU A 390 -13.80 22.07 -6.09
CA GLU A 390 -13.47 21.21 -7.24
C GLU A 390 -14.66 21.01 -8.17
N LYS A 391 -15.85 20.78 -7.62
CA LYS A 391 -17.10 20.67 -8.41
C LYS A 391 -17.50 21.97 -9.09
N GLU A 392 -17.22 23.10 -8.47
CA GLU A 392 -17.49 24.42 -8.99
C GLU A 392 -16.53 24.79 -10.12
N LEU A 393 -15.23 24.50 -9.96
CA LEU A 393 -14.20 24.70 -10.97
C LEU A 393 -14.40 23.82 -12.23
N ILE A 394 -15.01 22.62 -12.07
CA ILE A 394 -15.39 21.79 -13.22
C ILE A 394 -16.51 22.45 -14.05
N LYS A 395 -17.36 23.26 -13.43
CA LYS A 395 -18.47 23.94 -14.10
C LYS A 395 -18.08 25.31 -14.63
N ASN A 396 -17.31 26.07 -13.88
CA ASN A 396 -16.85 27.42 -14.23
C ASN A 396 -15.40 27.58 -13.76
N LEU A 397 -14.47 27.83 -14.69
CA LEU A 397 -13.08 28.15 -14.39
C LEU A 397 -13.02 29.58 -13.83
N ASP A 398 -13.00 29.72 -12.51
CA ASP A 398 -12.80 30.98 -11.80
C ASP A 398 -11.46 31.00 -11.06
N GLU A 399 -10.70 32.09 -11.30
CA GLU A 399 -9.33 32.25 -10.78
C GLU A 399 -9.30 32.38 -9.24
N ASN A 400 -10.35 32.98 -8.66
CA ASN A 400 -10.48 33.13 -7.22
C ASN A 400 -10.73 31.78 -6.53
N SER A 401 -11.65 30.97 -7.06
CA SER A 401 -11.94 29.62 -6.58
C SER A 401 -10.74 28.69 -6.70
N TYR A 402 -9.94 28.82 -7.76
CA TYR A 402 -8.69 28.08 -7.94
C TYR A 402 -7.62 28.46 -6.90
N SER A 403 -7.46 29.77 -6.64
CA SER A 403 -6.48 30.24 -5.65
C SER A 403 -6.86 29.82 -4.22
N GLU A 404 -8.15 29.79 -3.90
CA GLU A 404 -8.67 29.32 -2.61
C GLU A 404 -8.48 27.79 -2.45
N LEU A 405 -8.72 27.02 -3.50
CA LEU A 405 -8.46 25.59 -3.55
C LEU A 405 -7.00 25.25 -3.26
N ILE A 406 -6.06 25.97 -3.88
CA ILE A 406 -4.62 25.79 -3.64
C ILE A 406 -4.26 26.11 -2.19
N LYS A 407 -4.81 27.19 -1.62
CA LYS A 407 -4.56 27.54 -0.22
C LYS A 407 -5.03 26.44 0.74
N LEU A 408 -6.24 25.93 0.54
CA LEU A 408 -6.80 24.86 1.39
C LEU A 408 -6.02 23.55 1.25
N LYS A 409 -5.63 23.15 0.03
CA LYS A 409 -4.78 21.95 -0.19
C LYS A 409 -3.40 22.09 0.45
N ASN A 410 -2.81 23.30 0.42
CA ASN A 410 -1.51 23.55 1.06
C ASN A 410 -1.61 23.56 2.60
N GLN A 411 -2.74 23.93 3.17
CA GLN A 411 -2.98 23.83 4.62
C GLN A 411 -3.08 22.37 5.07
N LEU A 412 -3.82 21.53 4.34
CA LEU A 412 -3.93 20.08 4.63
C LEU A 412 -2.62 19.30 4.46
N ASN A 413 -1.68 19.80 3.67
CA ASN A 413 -0.36 19.15 3.47
C ASN A 413 0.71 19.62 4.46
N ARG A 414 0.41 20.54 5.37
CA ARG A 414 1.35 21.06 6.37
C ARG A 414 1.15 20.48 7.78
N ASP A 415 0.02 19.85 8.02
CA ASP A 415 -0.33 19.11 9.23
C ASP A 415 -0.12 17.59 8.98
#